data_eb262b8baaf69d8aade62f622bad4fef
#
_entry.id   eb262b8baaf69d8aade62f622bad4fef
#
_cell.length_a   1.000
_cell.length_b   1.000
_cell.length_c   1.000
_cell.angle_alpha   90.00
_cell.angle_beta   90.00
_cell.angle_gamma   90.00
#
_symmetry.space_group_name_H-M   'P 1'
#
loop_
_entity.id
_entity.type
_entity.pdbx_description
1 polymer ?
#
loop_
_entity_poly.entity_id
_entity_poly.type
_entity_poly.pdbx_seq_one_letter_code
_entity_poly.pdbx_strand_id
1 'polypeptide(L)'
;MGQGSGRRSSGTAGTVSRVGTLTVDGYRIEPLSMRTWDAFADLAERHNGVWGGCWCTYFHLYPDPKEERRALGHREFKRRLVEAGRAHAALVFDGDVAVAWAQFGTVPELPNIHHRKEWEQGVTRMPDYRITCLFVDRGYRRAGMAAVAVRGALALIAAAGGGLVEAYPHDLPEGKKTSASFLYNATRTMYERLGFSYERSKGKGNCVMSTVVAAATT
;
A
#
# COMPACT_ATOMS: atom_id res chain seq x y z
N MET A 1 20.74 62.76 -25.37
CA MET A 1 19.40 62.73 -24.75
C MET A 1 18.71 61.47 -25.22
N GLY A 2 18.48 60.48 -24.41
CA GLY A 2 17.85 59.21 -24.81
C GLY A 2 17.78 58.28 -23.59
N GLN A 3 16.69 58.37 -22.86
CA GLN A 3 16.45 57.58 -21.66
C GLN A 3 16.03 56.17 -22.08
N GLY A 4 16.76 55.14 -21.66
CA GLY A 4 16.42 53.73 -21.78
C GLY A 4 15.67 53.24 -20.54
N SER A 5 14.38 52.97 -20.71
CA SER A 5 13.50 52.39 -19.70
C SER A 5 13.80 50.92 -19.50
N GLY A 6 14.37 50.55 -18.33
CA GLY A 6 14.52 49.15 -17.92
C GLY A 6 13.20 48.57 -17.43
N ARG A 7 12.65 47.56 -18.13
CA ARG A 7 11.55 46.73 -17.66
C ARG A 7 12.09 45.75 -16.61
N ARG A 8 11.60 45.86 -15.39
CA ARG A 8 11.75 44.83 -14.36
C ARG A 8 10.75 43.71 -14.65
N SER A 9 11.27 42.51 -14.91
CA SER A 9 10.46 41.29 -14.97
C SER A 9 10.11 40.88 -13.54
N SER A 10 8.84 40.98 -13.21
CA SER A 10 8.25 40.43 -11.97
C SER A 10 8.20 38.91 -12.12
N GLY A 11 9.11 38.21 -11.42
CA GLY A 11 9.05 36.76 -11.23
C GLY A 11 7.81 36.41 -10.40
N THR A 12 6.90 35.70 -11.02
CA THR A 12 5.76 35.07 -10.36
C THR A 12 6.30 33.96 -9.45
N ALA A 13 6.30 34.20 -8.15
CA ALA A 13 6.54 33.17 -7.15
C ALA A 13 5.41 32.15 -7.24
N GLY A 14 5.74 30.94 -7.70
CA GLY A 14 4.82 29.82 -7.70
C GLY A 14 4.33 29.52 -6.29
N THR A 15 3.04 29.63 -6.07
CA THR A 15 2.37 29.26 -4.83
C THR A 15 2.50 27.75 -4.67
N VAL A 16 3.38 27.30 -3.76
CA VAL A 16 3.41 25.89 -3.33
C VAL A 16 2.13 25.65 -2.53
N SER A 17 1.17 24.98 -3.16
CA SER A 17 -0.02 24.49 -2.48
C SER A 17 0.42 23.63 -1.29
N ARG A 18 0.04 24.02 -0.08
CA ARG A 18 0.19 23.20 1.11
C ARG A 18 -0.72 21.98 0.94
N VAL A 19 -0.16 20.87 0.49
CA VAL A 19 -0.83 19.57 0.57
C VAL A 19 -1.01 19.31 2.07
N GLY A 20 -2.26 19.37 2.55
CA GLY A 20 -2.57 19.09 3.94
C GLY A 20 -2.06 17.71 4.31
N THR A 21 -1.49 17.55 5.51
CA THR A 21 -1.03 16.25 6.02
C THR A 21 -2.23 15.32 6.11
N LEU A 22 -2.17 14.19 5.40
CA LEU A 22 -3.20 13.15 5.50
C LEU A 22 -3.09 12.48 6.88
N THR A 23 -4.16 12.50 7.65
CA THR A 23 -4.26 11.83 8.95
C THR A 23 -5.42 10.86 8.98
N VAL A 24 -5.21 9.71 9.62
CA VAL A 24 -6.23 8.69 9.87
C VAL A 24 -6.15 8.26 11.34
N ASP A 25 -7.23 8.42 12.08
CA ASP A 25 -7.32 8.10 13.51
C ASP A 25 -6.19 8.72 14.35
N GLY A 26 -5.76 9.95 14.00
CA GLY A 26 -4.70 10.67 14.67
C GLY A 26 -3.28 10.31 14.23
N TYR A 27 -3.10 9.32 13.36
CA TYR A 27 -1.79 8.95 12.79
C TYR A 27 -1.56 9.64 11.44
N ARG A 28 -0.33 10.09 11.22
CA ARG A 28 0.09 10.66 9.94
C ARG A 28 0.27 9.55 8.91
N ILE A 29 -0.29 9.76 7.72
CA ILE A 29 -0.17 8.83 6.59
C ILE A 29 0.65 9.48 5.49
N GLU A 30 1.67 8.77 5.03
CA GLU A 30 2.46 9.20 3.86
C GLU A 30 2.56 8.08 2.82
N PRO A 31 2.57 8.43 1.54
CA PRO A 31 2.83 7.46 0.48
C PRO A 31 4.29 6.99 0.52
N LEU A 32 4.50 5.70 0.28
CA LEU A 32 5.84 5.15 0.02
C LEU A 32 6.41 5.81 -1.23
N SER A 33 7.56 6.45 -1.08
CA SER A 33 8.29 7.16 -2.13
C SER A 33 9.77 7.20 -1.75
N MET A 34 10.63 7.75 -2.59
CA MET A 34 12.04 7.93 -2.22
C MET A 34 12.23 8.88 -1.02
N ARG A 35 11.27 9.79 -0.75
CA ARG A 35 11.32 10.66 0.44
C ARG A 35 11.02 9.91 1.74
N THR A 36 10.24 8.84 1.69
CA THR A 36 9.83 8.03 2.84
C THR A 36 10.49 6.66 2.86
N TRP A 37 11.43 6.42 1.91
CA TRP A 37 12.12 5.15 1.77
C TRP A 37 12.85 4.74 3.04
N ASP A 38 13.59 5.64 3.66
CA ASP A 38 14.38 5.33 4.85
C ASP A 38 13.49 4.91 6.02
N ALA A 39 12.37 5.59 6.24
CA ALA A 39 11.40 5.20 7.28
C ALA A 39 10.76 3.83 7.00
N PHE A 40 10.46 3.51 5.74
CA PHE A 40 10.01 2.17 5.34
C PHE A 40 11.10 1.11 5.56
N ALA A 41 12.33 1.42 5.14
CA ALA A 41 13.47 0.53 5.27
C ALA A 41 13.77 0.23 6.74
N ASP A 42 13.83 1.24 7.59
CA ASP A 42 14.01 1.08 9.02
C ASP A 42 12.94 0.19 9.66
N LEU A 43 11.67 0.39 9.29
CA LEU A 43 10.58 -0.47 9.77
C LEU A 43 10.77 -1.92 9.30
N ALA A 44 11.15 -2.13 8.04
CA ALA A 44 11.40 -3.46 7.51
C ALA A 44 12.62 -4.13 8.18
N GLU A 45 13.73 -3.40 8.35
CA GLU A 45 14.98 -3.90 8.92
C GLU A 45 14.85 -4.26 10.40
N ARG A 46 14.12 -3.46 11.20
CA ARG A 46 13.79 -3.79 12.60
C ARG A 46 13.06 -5.14 12.73
N HIS A 47 12.50 -5.66 11.63
CA HIS A 47 11.78 -6.92 11.56
C HIS A 47 12.38 -7.91 10.56
N ASN A 48 13.71 -7.87 10.39
CA ASN A 48 14.49 -8.78 9.51
C ASN A 48 13.96 -8.82 8.06
N GLY A 49 13.61 -7.65 7.49
CA GLY A 49 13.08 -7.52 6.15
C GLY A 49 11.65 -8.05 5.99
N VAL A 50 10.97 -8.31 7.07
CA VAL A 50 9.63 -8.90 7.26
C VAL A 50 9.38 -10.19 6.46
N TRP A 51 8.48 -11.02 6.89
CA TRP A 51 8.07 -12.25 6.18
C TRP A 51 9.26 -13.08 5.63
N GLY A 52 10.30 -13.28 6.44
CA GLY A 52 11.50 -14.02 6.02
C GLY A 52 12.40 -13.24 5.06
N GLY A 53 12.43 -11.92 5.14
CA GLY A 53 13.26 -11.07 4.29
C GLY A 53 12.59 -10.70 2.94
N CYS A 54 11.27 -10.85 2.83
CA CYS A 54 10.52 -10.63 1.57
C CYS A 54 10.44 -9.17 1.13
N TRP A 55 10.54 -8.19 2.04
CA TRP A 55 10.34 -6.75 1.73
C TRP A 55 9.06 -6.45 0.96
N CYS A 56 8.05 -7.25 1.10
CA CYS A 56 6.81 -7.27 0.31
C CYS A 56 7.02 -7.27 -1.21
N THR A 57 8.10 -7.91 -1.70
CA THR A 57 8.39 -8.01 -3.13
C THR A 57 7.62 -9.12 -3.82
N TYR A 58 7.08 -10.11 -3.09
CA TYR A 58 6.38 -11.27 -3.64
C TYR A 58 5.29 -10.90 -4.65
N PHE A 59 4.50 -9.87 -4.38
CA PHE A 59 3.36 -9.47 -5.20
C PHE A 59 3.75 -8.80 -6.51
N HIS A 60 5.01 -8.35 -6.65
CA HIS A 60 5.56 -7.75 -7.88
C HIS A 60 6.16 -8.77 -8.85
N LEU A 61 6.18 -10.06 -8.50
CA LEU A 61 6.95 -11.09 -9.19
C LEU A 61 6.13 -11.91 -10.21
N TYR A 62 5.63 -11.28 -11.29
CA TYR A 62 5.00 -12.04 -12.36
C TYR A 62 4.91 -11.22 -13.68
N PRO A 63 5.13 -11.79 -14.85
CA PRO A 63 6.00 -12.94 -15.08
C PRO A 63 7.40 -12.65 -14.57
N ASP A 64 8.05 -13.61 -14.10
CA ASP A 64 9.07 -13.65 -13.09
C ASP A 64 10.34 -12.78 -13.33
N PRO A 65 10.57 -11.68 -12.61
CA PRO A 65 11.89 -11.07 -12.49
C PRO A 65 12.73 -11.72 -11.38
N LYS A 66 12.61 -13.03 -11.17
CA LYS A 66 13.36 -13.75 -10.13
C LYS A 66 14.85 -13.55 -10.24
N GLU A 67 15.38 -13.48 -11.47
CA GLU A 67 16.81 -13.28 -11.71
C GLU A 67 17.26 -11.91 -11.24
N GLU A 68 16.55 -10.84 -11.62
CA GLU A 68 16.86 -9.49 -11.17
C GLU A 68 16.78 -9.39 -9.63
N ARG A 69 15.74 -9.94 -9.02
CA ARG A 69 15.59 -9.95 -7.57
C ARG A 69 16.69 -10.77 -6.89
N ARG A 70 17.10 -11.91 -7.45
CA ARG A 70 18.22 -12.70 -6.91
C ARG A 70 19.54 -11.96 -6.98
N ALA A 71 19.77 -11.25 -8.07
CA ALA A 71 20.99 -10.47 -8.27
C ALA A 71 21.07 -9.26 -7.32
N LEU A 72 19.94 -8.58 -7.08
CA LEU A 72 19.86 -7.36 -6.27
C LEU A 72 19.60 -7.62 -4.77
N GLY A 73 18.98 -8.75 -4.45
CA GLY A 73 18.34 -8.95 -3.15
C GLY A 73 17.01 -8.18 -3.00
N HIS A 74 16.20 -8.59 -2.04
CA HIS A 74 14.84 -8.06 -1.88
C HIS A 74 14.79 -6.57 -1.54
N ARG A 75 15.71 -6.07 -0.70
CA ARG A 75 15.79 -4.66 -0.30
C ARG A 75 15.99 -3.75 -1.50
N GLU A 76 17.06 -4.01 -2.27
CA GLU A 76 17.40 -3.18 -3.42
C GLU A 76 16.40 -3.33 -4.55
N PHE A 77 15.87 -4.52 -4.77
CA PHE A 77 14.78 -4.74 -5.72
C PHE A 77 13.55 -3.90 -5.36
N LYS A 78 13.13 -3.90 -4.08
CA LYS A 78 12.01 -3.05 -3.62
C LYS A 78 12.31 -1.57 -3.81
N ARG A 79 13.54 -1.13 -3.49
CA ARG A 79 13.97 0.26 -3.65
C ARG A 79 13.83 0.73 -5.09
N ARG A 80 14.30 -0.08 -6.05
CA ARG A 80 14.16 0.24 -7.49
C ARG A 80 12.71 0.34 -7.94
N LEU A 81 11.84 -0.53 -7.44
CA LEU A 81 10.41 -0.43 -7.74
C LEU A 81 9.80 0.88 -7.21
N VAL A 82 10.20 1.32 -6.02
CA VAL A 82 9.77 2.61 -5.45
C VAL A 82 10.31 3.78 -6.28
N GLU A 83 11.58 3.75 -6.63
CA GLU A 83 12.23 4.77 -7.46
C GLU A 83 11.58 4.89 -8.85
N ALA A 84 11.18 3.75 -9.43
CA ALA A 84 10.46 3.69 -10.70
C ALA A 84 8.96 4.03 -10.58
N GLY A 85 8.44 4.38 -9.40
CA GLY A 85 7.01 4.66 -9.17
C GLY A 85 6.11 3.44 -9.36
N ARG A 86 6.62 2.22 -9.18
CA ARG A 86 5.92 0.94 -9.40
C ARG A 86 5.60 0.17 -8.12
N ALA A 87 5.96 0.71 -6.97
CA ALA A 87 5.64 0.12 -5.68
C ALA A 87 5.05 1.17 -4.75
N HIS A 88 3.81 0.97 -4.34
CA HIS A 88 3.05 1.88 -3.52
C HIS A 88 2.68 1.25 -2.18
N ALA A 89 2.71 2.04 -1.13
CA ALA A 89 2.15 1.70 0.17
C ALA A 89 1.71 2.96 0.90
N ALA A 90 0.70 2.84 1.75
CA ALA A 90 0.41 3.83 2.77
C ALA A 90 1.26 3.50 4.00
N LEU A 91 2.15 4.39 4.39
CA LEU A 91 2.94 4.29 5.61
C LEU A 91 2.22 5.02 6.73
N VAL A 92 2.10 4.37 7.88
CA VAL A 92 1.52 4.95 9.10
C VAL A 92 2.65 5.39 10.00
N PHE A 93 2.63 6.67 10.42
CA PHE A 93 3.65 7.26 11.28
C PHE A 93 3.08 7.57 12.65
N ASP A 94 3.84 7.22 13.67
CA ASP A 94 3.71 7.73 15.03
C ASP A 94 4.89 8.67 15.30
N GLY A 95 4.63 9.97 15.36
CA GLY A 95 5.68 10.97 15.26
C GLY A 95 6.43 10.85 13.93
N ASP A 96 7.75 10.63 14.00
CA ASP A 96 8.62 10.48 12.84
C ASP A 96 8.95 9.01 12.50
N VAL A 97 8.39 8.06 13.26
CA VAL A 97 8.67 6.64 13.09
C VAL A 97 7.55 5.96 12.30
N ALA A 98 7.89 5.29 11.21
CA ALA A 98 6.93 4.42 10.52
C ALA A 98 6.66 3.17 11.38
N VAL A 99 5.37 2.88 11.61
CA VAL A 99 4.92 1.79 12.50
C VAL A 99 4.05 0.75 11.81
N ALA A 100 3.53 1.06 10.62
CA ALA A 100 2.77 0.11 9.81
C ALA A 100 2.78 0.52 8.35
N TRP A 101 2.41 -0.42 7.46
CA TRP A 101 2.07 -0.13 6.08
C TRP A 101 0.95 -1.00 5.54
N ALA A 102 0.29 -0.49 4.50
CA ALA A 102 -0.57 -1.25 3.59
C ALA A 102 -0.05 -1.08 2.17
N GLN A 103 0.47 -2.16 1.56
CA GLN A 103 0.87 -2.16 0.16
C GLN A 103 -0.37 -2.21 -0.73
N PHE A 104 -0.43 -1.31 -1.69
CA PHE A 104 -1.44 -1.27 -2.74
C PHE A 104 -0.81 -0.96 -4.10
N GLY A 105 -1.56 -1.15 -5.17
CA GLY A 105 -1.12 -0.85 -6.53
C GLY A 105 -2.12 -1.36 -7.54
N THR A 106 -1.88 -1.05 -8.80
CA THR A 106 -2.67 -1.56 -9.92
C THR A 106 -2.42 -3.05 -10.15
N VAL A 107 -3.28 -3.70 -10.93
CA VAL A 107 -3.10 -5.12 -11.29
C VAL A 107 -1.76 -5.39 -11.99
N PRO A 108 -1.31 -4.54 -12.95
CA PRO A 108 0.01 -4.70 -13.57
C PRO A 108 1.20 -4.53 -12.61
N GLU A 109 1.08 -3.70 -11.58
CA GLU A 109 2.14 -3.49 -10.59
C GLU A 109 2.21 -4.62 -9.55
N LEU A 110 1.07 -5.22 -9.23
CA LEU A 110 0.94 -6.31 -8.27
C LEU A 110 0.33 -7.56 -8.92
N PRO A 111 1.00 -8.12 -9.96
CA PRO A 111 0.44 -9.21 -10.75
C PRO A 111 0.37 -10.54 -10.01
N ASN A 112 1.21 -10.73 -9.00
CA ASN A 112 1.31 -11.99 -8.27
C ASN A 112 0.45 -11.98 -7.01
N ILE A 113 -0.52 -12.89 -6.95
CA ILE A 113 -1.35 -13.12 -5.75
C ILE A 113 -1.46 -14.62 -5.49
N HIS A 114 -1.60 -15.01 -4.23
CA HIS A 114 -1.86 -16.42 -3.89
C HIS A 114 -3.16 -16.89 -4.56
N HIS A 115 -3.18 -18.15 -5.01
CA HIS A 115 -4.33 -18.73 -5.74
C HIS A 115 -4.77 -17.90 -6.97
N ARG A 116 -3.78 -17.38 -7.71
CA ARG A 116 -4.01 -16.51 -8.87
C ARG A 116 -4.89 -17.15 -9.94
N LYS A 117 -4.66 -18.44 -10.27
CA LYS A 117 -5.45 -19.17 -11.28
C LYS A 117 -6.95 -19.22 -10.91
N GLU A 118 -7.24 -19.49 -9.64
CA GLU A 118 -8.63 -19.52 -9.16
C GLU A 118 -9.24 -18.10 -9.17
N TRP A 119 -8.45 -17.08 -8.82
CA TRP A 119 -8.89 -15.69 -8.93
C TRP A 119 -9.22 -15.33 -10.39
N GLU A 120 -8.37 -15.69 -11.36
CA GLU A 120 -8.56 -15.44 -12.80
C GLU A 120 -9.83 -16.10 -13.35
N GLN A 121 -10.16 -17.30 -12.88
CA GLN A 121 -11.38 -18.01 -13.27
C GLN A 121 -12.67 -17.37 -12.72
N GLY A 122 -12.59 -16.70 -11.58
CA GLY A 122 -13.74 -16.13 -10.91
C GLY A 122 -13.86 -14.59 -11.03
N VAL A 123 -12.92 -13.91 -11.70
CA VAL A 123 -12.99 -12.48 -11.87
C VAL A 123 -14.03 -12.09 -12.92
N THR A 124 -15.03 -11.30 -12.51
CA THR A 124 -16.08 -10.78 -13.40
C THR A 124 -15.82 -9.35 -13.83
N ARG A 125 -15.09 -8.60 -13.01
CA ARG A 125 -14.65 -7.23 -13.27
C ARG A 125 -13.23 -7.07 -12.75
N MET A 126 -12.34 -6.53 -13.58
CA MET A 126 -10.96 -6.24 -13.17
C MET A 126 -10.95 -5.09 -12.16
N PRO A 127 -10.28 -5.26 -11.01
CA PRO A 127 -10.10 -4.15 -10.09
C PRO A 127 -9.10 -3.14 -10.66
N ASP A 128 -9.29 -1.87 -10.30
CA ASP A 128 -8.34 -0.81 -10.60
C ASP A 128 -7.11 -0.93 -9.67
N TYR A 129 -7.36 -1.30 -8.41
CA TYR A 129 -6.32 -1.45 -7.39
C TYR A 129 -6.46 -2.76 -6.61
N ARG A 130 -5.32 -3.21 -6.06
CA ARG A 130 -5.22 -4.31 -5.09
C ARG A 130 -4.56 -3.84 -3.81
N ILE A 131 -5.05 -4.34 -2.66
CA ILE A 131 -4.33 -4.28 -1.38
C ILE A 131 -3.81 -5.69 -1.10
N THR A 132 -2.48 -5.85 -0.95
CA THR A 132 -1.85 -7.18 -0.97
C THR A 132 -1.02 -7.54 0.24
N CYS A 133 -0.42 -6.58 0.92
CA CYS A 133 0.47 -6.83 2.05
C CYS A 133 0.30 -5.76 3.12
N LEU A 134 -0.02 -6.21 4.32
CA LEU A 134 -0.10 -5.38 5.51
C LEU A 134 1.02 -5.79 6.47
N PHE A 135 1.66 -4.80 7.05
CA PHE A 135 2.60 -5.04 8.15
C PHE A 135 2.38 -4.04 9.27
N VAL A 136 2.52 -4.51 10.51
CA VAL A 136 2.42 -3.70 11.71
C VAL A 136 3.60 -4.05 12.61
N ASP A 137 4.32 -3.04 13.06
CA ASP A 137 5.38 -3.17 14.06
C ASP A 137 4.87 -3.93 15.28
N ARG A 138 5.73 -4.77 15.85
CA ARG A 138 5.36 -5.64 16.99
C ARG A 138 4.81 -4.85 18.18
N GLY A 139 5.36 -3.67 18.46
CA GLY A 139 4.93 -2.77 19.54
C GLY A 139 3.54 -2.17 19.32
N TYR A 140 3.05 -2.14 18.09
CA TYR A 140 1.77 -1.51 17.70
C TYR A 140 0.68 -2.52 17.32
N ARG A 141 0.93 -3.82 17.49
CA ARG A 141 -0.05 -4.87 17.22
C ARG A 141 -1.21 -4.81 18.20
N ARG A 142 -2.38 -5.27 17.76
CA ARG A 142 -3.65 -5.28 18.51
C ARG A 142 -4.21 -3.89 18.86
N ALA A 143 -3.62 -2.82 18.32
CA ALA A 143 -4.08 -1.43 18.45
C ALA A 143 -4.81 -0.93 17.20
N GLY A 144 -5.29 -1.81 16.31
CA GLY A 144 -6.03 -1.41 15.11
C GLY A 144 -5.18 -0.89 13.94
N MET A 145 -3.83 -0.87 14.05
CA MET A 145 -2.94 -0.26 13.05
C MET A 145 -3.09 -0.83 11.64
N ALA A 146 -3.44 -2.10 11.48
CA ALA A 146 -3.71 -2.67 10.16
C ALA A 146 -4.90 -1.97 9.48
N ALA A 147 -5.96 -1.68 10.23
CA ALA A 147 -7.11 -0.93 9.73
C ALA A 147 -6.76 0.53 9.40
N VAL A 148 -5.94 1.18 10.23
CA VAL A 148 -5.40 2.53 9.95
C VAL A 148 -4.63 2.54 8.62
N ALA A 149 -3.73 1.57 8.42
CA ALA A 149 -2.95 1.45 7.19
C ALA A 149 -3.82 1.22 5.95
N VAL A 150 -4.86 0.37 6.05
CA VAL A 150 -5.82 0.16 4.95
C VAL A 150 -6.61 1.44 4.66
N ARG A 151 -7.13 2.14 5.67
CA ARG A 151 -7.78 3.45 5.46
C ARG A 151 -6.85 4.47 4.81
N GLY A 152 -5.58 4.47 5.20
CA GLY A 152 -4.54 5.28 4.56
C GLY A 152 -4.37 4.93 3.08
N ALA A 153 -4.32 3.63 2.73
CA ALA A 153 -4.25 3.18 1.35
C ALA A 153 -5.48 3.62 0.54
N LEU A 154 -6.70 3.48 1.10
CA LEU A 154 -7.93 3.92 0.44
C LEU A 154 -7.94 5.44 0.21
N ALA A 155 -7.44 6.23 1.17
CA ALA A 155 -7.34 7.68 1.01
C ALA A 155 -6.31 8.08 -0.07
N LEU A 156 -5.18 7.39 -0.18
CA LEU A 156 -4.21 7.60 -1.26
C LEU A 156 -4.78 7.19 -2.63
N ILE A 157 -5.56 6.10 -2.68
CA ILE A 157 -6.28 5.68 -3.90
C ILE A 157 -7.34 6.73 -4.28
N ALA A 158 -8.08 7.26 -3.32
CA ALA A 158 -9.05 8.35 -3.57
C ALA A 158 -8.36 9.59 -4.17
N ALA A 159 -7.20 9.98 -3.63
CA ALA A 159 -6.39 11.08 -4.15
C ALA A 159 -5.83 10.81 -5.56
N ALA A 160 -5.66 9.54 -5.94
CA ALA A 160 -5.24 9.12 -7.29
C ALA A 160 -6.40 8.94 -8.27
N GLY A 161 -7.64 9.30 -7.91
CA GLY A 161 -8.81 9.24 -8.77
C GLY A 161 -9.83 8.15 -8.39
N GLY A 162 -9.56 7.37 -7.36
CA GLY A 162 -10.47 6.31 -6.90
C GLY A 162 -10.48 5.08 -7.81
N GLY A 163 -11.49 4.23 -7.63
CA GLY A 163 -11.70 3.02 -8.43
C GLY A 163 -12.17 1.83 -7.62
N LEU A 164 -12.30 0.68 -8.29
CA LEU A 164 -12.59 -0.61 -7.67
C LEU A 164 -11.34 -1.16 -7.01
N VAL A 165 -11.41 -1.42 -5.71
CA VAL A 165 -10.29 -1.95 -4.91
C VAL A 165 -10.62 -3.37 -4.45
N GLU A 166 -9.75 -4.32 -4.76
CA GLU A 166 -9.81 -5.68 -4.21
C GLU A 166 -8.78 -5.88 -3.08
N ALA A 167 -9.17 -6.69 -2.11
CA ALA A 167 -8.30 -7.22 -1.06
C ALA A 167 -8.52 -8.74 -0.93
N TYR A 168 -7.52 -9.43 -0.36
CA TYR A 168 -7.50 -10.90 -0.31
C TYR A 168 -7.27 -11.43 1.12
N PRO A 169 -8.12 -11.05 2.09
CA PRO A 169 -7.92 -11.42 3.48
C PRO A 169 -8.12 -12.90 3.74
N HIS A 170 -7.69 -13.30 4.94
CA HIS A 170 -8.00 -14.63 5.46
C HIS A 170 -9.47 -14.68 5.91
N ASP A 171 -10.17 -15.71 5.41
CA ASP A 171 -11.53 -16.08 5.82
C ASP A 171 -11.42 -17.19 6.85
N LEU A 172 -11.25 -16.79 8.10
CA LEU A 172 -11.03 -17.72 9.21
C LEU A 172 -12.34 -18.07 9.88
N PRO A 173 -12.57 -19.35 10.21
CA PRO A 173 -13.68 -19.73 11.06
C PRO A 173 -13.65 -18.97 12.40
N GLU A 174 -14.83 -18.68 12.94
CA GLU A 174 -14.96 -18.00 14.21
C GLU A 174 -14.18 -18.74 15.31
N GLY A 175 -13.44 -17.97 16.14
CA GLY A 175 -12.64 -18.51 17.23
C GLY A 175 -11.29 -19.10 16.83
N LYS A 176 -10.97 -19.26 15.55
CA LYS A 176 -9.68 -19.79 15.11
C LYS A 176 -8.55 -18.80 15.35
N LYS A 177 -7.65 -19.14 16.27
CA LYS A 177 -6.42 -18.38 16.50
C LYS A 177 -5.41 -18.66 15.39
N THR A 178 -4.86 -17.63 14.78
CA THR A 178 -3.81 -17.72 13.75
C THR A 178 -2.63 -16.82 14.13
N SER A 179 -1.42 -17.24 13.80
CA SER A 179 -0.23 -16.45 14.09
C SER A 179 -0.22 -15.15 13.29
N ALA A 180 0.34 -14.08 13.87
CA ALA A 180 0.44 -12.79 13.20
C ALA A 180 1.24 -12.88 11.89
N SER A 181 2.16 -13.84 11.77
CA SER A 181 2.94 -14.06 10.52
C SER A 181 2.07 -14.59 9.36
N PHE A 182 0.94 -15.20 9.66
CA PHE A 182 -0.01 -15.66 8.64
C PHE A 182 -0.96 -14.54 8.17
N LEU A 183 -1.12 -13.49 8.96
CA LEU A 183 -2.12 -12.44 8.73
C LEU A 183 -1.58 -11.25 7.90
N TYR A 184 -0.70 -11.51 6.95
CA TYR A 184 -0.16 -10.46 6.06
C TYR A 184 -1.23 -9.73 5.21
N ASN A 185 -2.42 -10.30 5.10
CA ASN A 185 -3.58 -9.68 4.47
C ASN A 185 -4.74 -9.44 5.45
N ALA A 186 -4.49 -9.50 6.76
CA ALA A 186 -5.50 -9.41 7.81
C ALA A 186 -6.67 -10.40 7.66
N THR A 187 -7.85 -10.10 8.21
CA THR A 187 -9.01 -10.98 8.23
C THR A 187 -10.19 -10.36 7.48
N ARG A 188 -11.08 -11.21 7.00
CA ARG A 188 -12.37 -10.82 6.40
C ARG A 188 -13.13 -9.84 7.30
N THR A 189 -13.29 -10.16 8.58
CA THR A 189 -14.02 -9.30 9.54
C THR A 189 -13.43 -7.88 9.64
N MET A 190 -12.08 -7.74 9.53
CA MET A 190 -11.48 -6.39 9.51
C MET A 190 -11.90 -5.62 8.27
N TYR A 191 -11.89 -6.24 7.10
CA TYR A 191 -12.27 -5.59 5.86
C TYR A 191 -13.78 -5.28 5.79
N GLU A 192 -14.65 -6.16 6.32
CA GLU A 192 -16.08 -5.88 6.45
C GLU A 192 -16.34 -4.59 7.27
N ARG A 193 -15.62 -4.41 8.38
CA ARG A 193 -15.68 -3.18 9.20
C ARG A 193 -15.14 -1.94 8.48
N LEU A 194 -14.34 -2.12 7.43
CA LEU A 194 -13.83 -1.06 6.57
C LEU A 194 -14.70 -0.80 5.34
N GLY A 195 -15.87 -1.44 5.24
CA GLY A 195 -16.84 -1.21 4.16
C GLY A 195 -16.55 -2.04 2.90
N PHE A 196 -15.71 -3.08 2.99
CA PHE A 196 -15.57 -4.03 1.89
C PHE A 196 -16.68 -5.07 1.92
N SER A 197 -17.16 -5.44 0.74
CA SER A 197 -18.10 -6.53 0.53
C SER A 197 -17.38 -7.82 0.20
N TYR A 198 -17.88 -8.94 0.71
CA TYR A 198 -17.41 -10.27 0.34
C TYR A 198 -17.90 -10.61 -1.08
N GLU A 199 -17.00 -11.04 -1.93
CA GLU A 199 -17.30 -11.45 -3.30
C GLU A 199 -17.39 -12.98 -3.44
N ARG A 200 -16.31 -13.66 -3.07
CA ARG A 200 -16.19 -15.12 -3.20
C ARG A 200 -15.01 -15.68 -2.39
N SER A 201 -14.98 -16.98 -2.21
CA SER A 201 -13.81 -17.69 -1.71
C SER A 201 -12.64 -17.60 -2.71
N LYS A 202 -11.42 -17.75 -2.21
CA LYS A 202 -10.18 -17.82 -3.00
C LYS A 202 -9.18 -18.76 -2.32
N GLY A 203 -9.05 -19.97 -2.83
CA GLY A 203 -8.26 -21.01 -2.21
C GLY A 203 -8.80 -21.47 -0.85
N LYS A 204 -7.98 -22.16 -0.09
CA LYS A 204 -8.34 -22.64 1.24
C LYS A 204 -8.11 -21.56 2.30
N GLY A 205 -9.19 -20.91 2.75
CA GLY A 205 -9.14 -19.98 3.88
C GLY A 205 -8.75 -18.53 3.52
N ASN A 206 -8.89 -18.14 2.26
CA ASN A 206 -8.87 -16.76 1.81
C ASN A 206 -10.16 -16.42 1.05
N CYS A 207 -10.46 -15.16 0.91
CA CYS A 207 -11.56 -14.66 0.08
C CYS A 207 -11.12 -13.46 -0.76
N VAL A 208 -11.95 -13.11 -1.73
CA VAL A 208 -11.90 -11.84 -2.44
C VAL A 208 -12.92 -10.93 -1.78
N MET A 209 -12.48 -9.74 -1.43
CA MET A 209 -13.35 -8.66 -0.96
C MET A 209 -13.12 -7.43 -1.81
N SER A 210 -14.17 -6.64 -2.05
CA SER A 210 -14.08 -5.44 -2.85
C SER A 210 -14.77 -4.24 -2.22
N THR A 211 -14.34 -3.05 -2.62
CA THR A 211 -15.02 -1.78 -2.36
C THR A 211 -14.78 -0.81 -3.51
N VAL A 212 -15.68 0.13 -3.71
CA VAL A 212 -15.47 1.24 -4.67
C VAL A 212 -15.07 2.48 -3.88
N VAL A 213 -13.93 3.04 -4.24
CA VAL A 213 -13.41 4.28 -3.67
C VAL A 213 -13.71 5.43 -4.62
N ALA A 214 -14.46 6.43 -4.15
CA ALA A 214 -14.69 7.65 -4.93
C ALA A 214 -13.40 8.47 -5.03
N ALA A 215 -13.23 9.21 -6.13
CA ALA A 215 -12.17 10.20 -6.24
C ALA A 215 -12.32 11.25 -5.13
N ALA A 216 -11.20 11.68 -4.54
CA ALA A 216 -11.21 12.79 -3.60
C ALA A 216 -11.67 14.07 -4.32
N THR A 217 -12.61 14.78 -3.70
CA THR A 217 -13.02 16.11 -4.19
C THR A 217 -11.87 17.09 -3.92
N THR A 218 -11.41 17.73 -4.95
CA THR A 218 -10.39 18.81 -4.89
C THR A 218 -10.94 20.07 -4.27
#